data_3bc669d96516257fcbd9a1e585a4f491
#
_entry.id   3bc669d96516257fcbd9a1e585a4f491
#
_cell.length_a   1.000
_cell.length_b   1.000
_cell.length_c   1.000
_cell.angle_alpha   90.00
_cell.angle_beta   90.00
_cell.angle_gamma   90.00
#
_symmetry.space_group_name_H-M   'P 1'
#
loop_
_entity.id
_entity.type
_entity.pdbx_description
1 polymer ?
#
loop_
_entity_poly.entity_id
_entity_poly.type
_entity_poly.pdbx_seq_one_letter_code
_entity_poly.pdbx_strand_id
1 'polypeptide(L)'
;MKSELATLITSGLQKLVAEDVLRVMPDVAPQIDHPKDTAHGDLSCNIAMVLAKQAKISPRDLAAQLIAALPDNTLIERTDIAGPGFINFFIRASQRSED
;
A
#
# COMPACT_ATOMS: atom_id res chain seq x y z
N MET A 1 -13.11 5.21 1.82
CA MET A 1 -12.10 4.47 1.05
C MET A 1 -10.70 4.55 1.64
N LYS A 2 -10.23 5.75 1.96
CA LYS A 2 -8.86 5.89 2.50
C LYS A 2 -8.67 5.13 3.81
N SER A 3 -9.63 5.21 4.72
CA SER A 3 -9.47 4.53 6.02
C SER A 3 -9.51 3.01 5.87
N GLU A 4 -10.32 2.49 4.96
CA GLU A 4 -10.35 1.05 4.69
C GLU A 4 -9.03 0.59 4.09
N LEU A 5 -8.51 1.36 3.14
CA LEU A 5 -7.23 1.06 2.52
C LEU A 5 -6.09 1.14 3.55
N ALA A 6 -6.11 2.15 4.41
CA ALA A 6 -5.13 2.27 5.47
C ALA A 6 -5.13 1.05 6.39
N THR A 7 -6.32 0.55 6.72
CA THR A 7 -6.46 -0.66 7.53
C THR A 7 -5.83 -1.87 6.83
N LEU A 8 -6.08 -2.02 5.54
CA LEU A 8 -5.50 -3.12 4.76
C LEU A 8 -3.97 -3.01 4.72
N ILE A 9 -3.46 -1.81 4.48
CA ILE A 9 -2.01 -1.57 4.45
C ILE A 9 -1.40 -1.89 5.81
N THR A 10 -2.04 -1.44 6.90
CA THR A 10 -1.55 -1.73 8.24
C THR A 10 -1.50 -3.22 8.51
N SER A 11 -2.53 -3.97 8.09
CA SER A 11 -2.51 -5.42 8.22
C SER A 11 -1.36 -6.07 7.44
N GLY A 12 -1.09 -5.57 6.23
CA GLY A 12 0.03 -6.03 5.44
C GLY A 12 1.37 -5.75 6.12
N LEU A 13 1.51 -4.55 6.71
CA LEU A 13 2.71 -4.19 7.44
C LEU A 13 2.93 -5.09 8.66
N GLN A 14 1.86 -5.41 9.38
CA GLN A 14 1.94 -6.34 10.51
C GLN A 14 2.46 -7.71 10.06
N LYS A 15 2.00 -8.18 8.92
CA LYS A 15 2.48 -9.45 8.37
C LYS A 15 3.96 -9.38 8.02
N LEU A 16 4.42 -8.27 7.44
CA LEU A 16 5.83 -8.09 7.11
C LEU A 16 6.70 -8.08 8.37
N VAL A 17 6.21 -7.49 9.46
CA VAL A 17 6.91 -7.55 10.74
C VAL A 17 6.99 -9.00 11.23
N ALA A 18 5.90 -9.73 11.14
CA ALA A 18 5.86 -11.13 11.55
C ALA A 18 6.80 -12.02 10.73
N GLU A 19 7.05 -11.63 9.48
CA GLU A 19 7.94 -12.37 8.57
C GLU A 19 9.37 -11.84 8.56
N ASP A 20 9.69 -10.92 9.48
CA ASP A 20 11.03 -10.31 9.60
C ASP A 20 11.44 -9.47 8.38
N VAL A 21 10.52 -9.09 7.54
CA VAL A 21 10.80 -8.14 6.46
C VAL A 21 10.98 -6.75 7.05
N LEU A 22 10.14 -6.39 8.03
CA LEU A 22 10.26 -5.17 8.80
C LEU A 22 10.63 -5.52 10.24
N ARG A 23 11.43 -4.66 10.86
CA ARG A 23 11.89 -4.90 12.25
C ARG A 23 10.82 -4.53 13.26
N VAL A 24 10.14 -3.41 13.05
CA VAL A 24 9.11 -2.92 13.96
C VAL A 24 8.02 -2.26 13.13
N MET A 25 6.82 -2.18 13.71
CA MET A 25 5.73 -1.44 13.07
C MET A 25 6.09 0.05 13.03
N PRO A 26 5.82 0.72 11.90
CA PRO A 26 6.08 2.16 11.81
C PRO A 26 5.16 2.95 12.72
N ASP A 27 5.68 4.05 13.26
CA ASP A 27 4.91 4.97 14.08
C ASP A 27 4.01 5.90 13.27
N VAL A 28 4.13 5.86 11.95
CA VAL A 28 3.38 6.76 11.07
C VAL A 28 2.28 5.98 10.36
N ALA A 29 1.13 6.63 10.21
CA ALA A 29 0.05 6.06 9.43
C ALA A 29 0.40 6.09 7.95
N PRO A 30 -0.08 5.12 7.15
CA PRO A 30 0.13 5.16 5.71
C PRO A 30 -0.44 6.45 5.12
N GLN A 31 0.37 7.14 4.35
CA GLN A 31 -0.09 8.35 3.68
C GLN A 31 -0.69 7.98 2.33
N ILE A 32 -1.98 8.21 2.18
CA ILE A 32 -2.74 7.82 1.00
C ILE A 32 -3.21 9.08 0.31
N ASP A 33 -2.89 9.18 -0.98
CA ASP A 33 -3.23 10.35 -1.79
C ASP A 33 -4.05 9.94 -3.00
N HIS A 34 -4.73 10.93 -3.59
CA HIS A 34 -5.44 10.74 -4.87
C HIS A 34 -4.50 11.14 -6.00
N PRO A 35 -4.14 10.21 -6.91
CA PRO A 35 -3.36 10.58 -8.08
C PRO A 35 -4.13 11.58 -8.95
N LYS A 36 -3.41 12.47 -9.62
CA LYS A 36 -4.05 13.45 -10.52
C LYS A 36 -4.64 12.78 -11.74
N ASP A 37 -4.03 11.68 -12.19
CA ASP A 37 -4.45 10.95 -13.37
C ASP A 37 -5.05 9.63 -12.93
N THR A 38 -6.30 9.37 -13.32
CA THR A 38 -6.97 8.11 -12.97
C THR A 38 -6.31 6.90 -13.61
N ALA A 39 -5.49 7.08 -14.63
CA ALA A 39 -4.69 5.99 -15.19
C ALA A 39 -3.69 5.43 -14.17
N HIS A 40 -3.36 6.21 -13.13
CA HIS A 40 -2.47 5.77 -12.04
C HIS A 40 -3.24 5.20 -10.87
N GLY A 41 -4.51 4.88 -11.04
CA GLY A 41 -5.33 4.29 -10.00
C GLY A 41 -6.21 5.29 -9.29
N ASP A 42 -6.98 4.80 -8.33
CA ASP A 42 -7.89 5.63 -7.53
C ASP A 42 -7.19 6.24 -6.33
N LEU A 43 -6.22 5.52 -5.77
CA LEU A 43 -5.45 5.96 -4.60
C LEU A 43 -4.00 5.53 -4.78
N SER A 44 -3.09 6.27 -4.15
CA SER A 44 -1.68 5.89 -4.13
C SER A 44 -1.11 6.04 -2.73
N CYS A 45 -0.03 5.29 -2.46
CA CYS A 45 0.62 5.29 -1.15
C CYS A 45 2.13 5.22 -1.33
N ASN A 46 2.86 5.96 -0.49
CA ASN A 46 4.31 5.99 -0.53
C ASN A 46 4.95 5.26 0.65
N ILE A 47 4.18 4.47 1.39
CA ILE A 47 4.69 3.86 2.63
C ILE A 47 5.91 2.96 2.38
N ALA A 48 5.96 2.29 1.23
CA ALA A 48 7.12 1.46 0.90
C ALA A 48 8.40 2.28 0.79
N MET A 49 8.32 3.49 0.25
CA MET A 49 9.47 4.38 0.15
C MET A 49 9.93 4.82 1.53
N VAL A 50 9.00 5.08 2.43
CA VAL A 50 9.31 5.51 3.79
C VAL A 50 10.00 4.39 4.56
N LEU A 51 9.53 3.14 4.39
CA LEU A 51 10.01 2.01 5.17
C LEU A 51 11.19 1.27 4.54
N ALA A 52 11.54 1.58 3.30
CA ALA A 52 12.62 0.87 2.60
C ALA A 52 13.94 0.93 3.37
N LYS A 53 14.22 2.04 4.02
CA LYS A 53 15.44 2.20 4.81
C LYS A 53 15.47 1.23 5.99
N GLN A 54 14.33 1.07 6.66
CA GLN A 54 14.22 0.14 7.78
C GLN A 54 14.38 -1.30 7.31
N ALA A 55 13.73 -1.64 6.19
CA ALA A 55 13.76 -2.99 5.65
C ALA A 55 15.09 -3.32 4.96
N LYS A 56 15.89 -2.31 4.61
CA LYS A 56 17.17 -2.47 3.91
C LYS A 56 17.01 -3.15 2.55
N ILE A 57 15.88 -2.90 1.89
CA ILE A 57 15.62 -3.36 0.53
C ILE A 57 15.13 -2.17 -0.28
N SER A 58 15.07 -2.34 -1.59
CA SER A 58 14.62 -1.25 -2.43
C SER A 58 13.14 -0.95 -2.18
N PRO A 59 12.70 0.32 -2.34
CA PRO A 59 11.29 0.64 -2.17
C PRO A 59 10.36 -0.18 -3.05
N ARG A 60 10.78 -0.49 -4.28
CA ARG A 60 9.94 -1.28 -5.19
C ARG A 60 9.82 -2.71 -4.72
N ASP A 61 10.89 -3.30 -4.20
CA ASP A 61 10.84 -4.64 -3.62
C ASP A 61 9.93 -4.68 -2.40
N LEU A 62 10.05 -3.67 -1.54
CA LEU A 62 9.19 -3.59 -0.37
C LEU A 62 7.73 -3.41 -0.77
N ALA A 63 7.47 -2.58 -1.79
CA ALA A 63 6.11 -2.40 -2.30
C ALA A 63 5.53 -3.74 -2.77
N ALA A 64 6.30 -4.52 -3.51
CA ALA A 64 5.84 -5.82 -3.99
C ALA A 64 5.54 -6.77 -2.82
N GLN A 65 6.39 -6.77 -1.80
CA GLN A 65 6.16 -7.62 -0.62
C GLN A 65 4.94 -7.18 0.17
N LEU A 66 4.74 -5.86 0.29
CA LEU A 66 3.56 -5.34 0.98
C LEU A 66 2.28 -5.73 0.24
N ILE A 67 2.26 -5.62 -1.08
CA ILE A 67 1.11 -6.04 -1.88
C ILE A 67 0.81 -7.52 -1.65
N ALA A 68 1.84 -8.35 -1.65
CA ALA A 68 1.67 -9.78 -1.41
C ALA A 68 1.20 -10.08 0.02
N ALA A 69 1.50 -9.19 0.96
CA ALA A 69 1.14 -9.35 2.36
C ALA A 69 -0.26 -8.83 2.70
N LEU A 70 -0.90 -8.11 1.79
CA LEU A 70 -2.24 -7.58 2.04
C LEU A 70 -3.23 -8.72 2.23
N PRO A 71 -4.17 -8.57 3.19
CA PRO A 71 -5.19 -9.61 3.39
C PRO A 71 -6.19 -9.64 2.24
N ASP A 72 -6.88 -10.75 2.10
CA ASP A 72 -7.96 -10.85 1.13
C ASP A 72 -9.01 -9.77 1.40
N ASN A 73 -9.46 -9.14 0.33
CA ASN A 73 -10.44 -8.06 0.45
C ASN A 73 -11.22 -7.91 -0.85
N THR A 74 -12.32 -7.18 -0.77
CA THR A 74 -13.15 -6.86 -1.94
C THR A 74 -12.97 -5.40 -2.37
N LEU A 75 -12.11 -4.65 -1.69
CA LEU A 75 -11.91 -3.24 -1.98
C LEU A 75 -10.99 -3.02 -3.18
N ILE A 76 -9.85 -3.71 -3.19
CA ILE A 76 -8.82 -3.50 -4.20
C ILE A 76 -9.02 -4.44 -5.38
N GLU A 77 -9.17 -3.87 -6.56
CA GLU A 77 -9.28 -4.65 -7.79
C GLU A 77 -7.90 -5.11 -8.26
N ARG A 78 -6.95 -4.18 -8.28
CA ARG A 78 -5.55 -4.49 -8.63
C ARG A 78 -4.64 -3.42 -8.07
N THR A 79 -3.35 -3.69 -8.12
CA THR A 79 -2.32 -2.77 -7.68
C THR A 79 -1.25 -2.63 -8.76
N ASP A 80 -0.50 -1.54 -8.69
CA ASP A 80 0.61 -1.30 -9.60
C ASP A 80 1.71 -0.58 -8.82
N ILE A 81 2.96 -0.82 -9.19
CA ILE A 81 4.10 -0.15 -8.57
C ILE A 81 4.65 0.85 -9.58
N ALA A 82 4.70 2.12 -9.17
CA ALA A 82 5.14 3.20 -10.04
C ALA A 82 6.29 3.97 -9.42
N GLY A 83 7.12 4.55 -10.26
CA GLY A 83 8.24 5.37 -9.82
C GLY A 83 9.19 4.62 -8.91
N PRO A 84 9.75 5.28 -7.89
CA PRO A 84 10.73 4.65 -7.00
C PRO A 84 10.12 3.67 -6.00
N GLY A 85 8.79 3.58 -5.89
CA GLY A 85 8.14 2.69 -4.94
C GLY A 85 6.75 3.12 -4.54
N PHE A 86 6.10 3.95 -5.34
CA PHE A 86 4.70 4.28 -5.12
C PHE A 86 3.84 3.07 -5.45
N ILE A 87 2.84 2.81 -4.61
CA ILE A 87 1.86 1.77 -4.87
C ILE A 87 0.57 2.43 -5.30
N ASN A 88 0.12 2.13 -6.51
CA ASN A 88 -1.15 2.62 -7.02
C ASN A 88 -2.21 1.55 -6.79
N PHE A 89 -3.33 1.94 -6.18
CA PHE A 89 -4.42 1.03 -5.86
C PHE A 89 -5.61 1.35 -6.77
N PHE A 90 -6.07 0.34 -7.49
CA PHE A 90 -7.27 0.43 -8.32
C PHE A 90 -8.41 -0.19 -7.52
N ILE A 91 -9.36 0.65 -7.12
CA ILE A 91 -10.46 0.24 -6.25
C ILE A 91 -11.55 -0.43 -7.10
N ARG A 92 -12.07 -1.53 -6.60
CA ARG A 92 -13.13 -2.27 -7.30
C ARG A 92 -14.35 -1.37 -7.47
N ALA A 93 -14.95 -1.38 -8.67
CA ALA A 93 -16.04 -0.47 -9.00
C ALA A 93 -17.20 -0.59 -8.01
N SER A 94 -17.49 -1.81 -7.55
CA SER A 94 -18.59 -2.05 -6.60
C SER A 94 -18.31 -1.45 -5.21
N GLN A 95 -17.07 -1.09 -4.92
CA GLN A 95 -16.65 -0.53 -3.64
C GLN A 95 -16.34 0.97 -3.71
N ARG A 96 -16.38 1.55 -4.89
CA ARG A 96 -16.12 2.98 -5.03
C ARG A 96 -17.25 3.78 -4.44
N SER A 97 -16.88 4.80 -3.67
CA SER A 97 -17.83 5.82 -3.26
C SER A 97 -18.09 6.76 -4.43
N GLU A 98 -19.33 7.13 -4.62
CA GLU A 98 -19.72 8.04 -5.68
C GLU A 98 -19.68 9.52 -5.24
N ASP A 99 -19.24 9.77 -4.06
CA ASP A 99 -19.19 11.12 -3.48
C ASP A 99 -18.11 11.97 -4.10
#